data_888360651d7f699ea98785b3c94a919c
#
_entry.id   888360651d7f699ea98785b3c94a919c
#
_cell.length_a   1.000
_cell.length_b   1.000
_cell.length_c   1.000
_cell.angle_alpha   90.00
_cell.angle_beta   90.00
_cell.angle_gamma   90.00
#
_symmetry.space_group_name_H-M   'P 1'
#
loop_
_entity.id
_entity.type
_entity.pdbx_description
1 polymer ?
#
loop_
_entity_poly.entity_id
_entity_poly.type
_entity_poly.pdbx_seq_one_letter_code
_entity_poly.pdbx_strand_id
1 'polypeptide(L)'
;MVLRLASENPTWGYRRIHGELCRLGYKGTIGASTVWTILHRAGVDPAPTRSALTWRRFLRAQAAGVLAVDFFTVDTVLLRRLYVLFAIEVATRRVHVLGVTPHPAAEWVAQQARNLLMALGDDLGQHRFLVRDRDAKFTAAFDTVFAAAGIEVLRTPVRAPRANAYAERWVGTVRREVLDRTLIFGGRQLRSVLVEYADHYNVHRPHRALGQVPPLGSAEPPVIPLAGGVARRVRLGGLIYEYAQVA
;
A
#
# COMPACT_ATOMS: atom_id res chain seq x y z
N MET A 1 -12.01 -23.24 -32.14
CA MET A 1 -11.71 -24.04 -30.95
C MET A 1 -10.66 -23.37 -30.06
N VAL A 2 -9.44 -23.02 -30.52
CA VAL A 2 -8.38 -22.38 -29.74
C VAL A 2 -8.85 -21.15 -28.99
N LEU A 3 -9.46 -20.20 -29.69
CA LEU A 3 -9.96 -18.93 -29.09
C LEU A 3 -11.08 -19.17 -28.08
N ARG A 4 -11.93 -20.15 -28.34
CA ARG A 4 -12.99 -20.53 -27.40
C ARG A 4 -12.42 -21.08 -26.10
N LEU A 5 -11.44 -22.01 -26.15
CA LEU A 5 -10.77 -22.54 -24.97
C LEU A 5 -10.07 -21.42 -24.18
N ALA A 6 -9.49 -20.45 -24.86
CA ALA A 6 -8.83 -19.31 -24.22
C ALA A 6 -9.83 -18.37 -23.54
N SER A 7 -10.97 -18.06 -24.18
CA SER A 7 -11.99 -17.17 -23.62
C SER A 7 -12.72 -17.77 -22.45
N GLU A 8 -13.04 -19.06 -22.50
CA GLU A 8 -13.68 -19.81 -21.41
C GLU A 8 -12.72 -20.02 -20.24
N ASN A 9 -11.39 -20.03 -20.49
CA ASN A 9 -10.35 -20.29 -19.48
C ASN A 9 -9.22 -19.23 -19.52
N PRO A 10 -9.46 -18.00 -19.06
CA PRO A 10 -8.52 -16.89 -19.19
C PRO A 10 -7.15 -17.08 -18.53
N THR A 11 -7.04 -18.08 -17.64
CA THR A 11 -5.78 -18.41 -16.93
C THR A 11 -4.96 -19.47 -17.65
N TRP A 12 -5.45 -20.05 -18.77
CA TRP A 12 -4.74 -21.09 -19.48
C TRP A 12 -3.73 -20.49 -20.46
N GLY A 13 -2.47 -20.89 -20.33
CA GLY A 13 -1.45 -20.60 -21.33
C GLY A 13 -1.56 -21.52 -22.55
N TYR A 14 -0.94 -21.12 -23.66
CA TYR A 14 -0.98 -21.85 -24.95
C TYR A 14 -0.61 -23.34 -24.85
N ARG A 15 0.33 -23.71 -23.96
CA ARG A 15 0.72 -25.12 -23.75
C ARG A 15 -0.42 -25.94 -23.14
N ARG A 16 -1.19 -25.37 -22.22
CA ARG A 16 -2.32 -26.06 -21.61
C ARG A 16 -3.48 -26.19 -22.62
N ILE A 17 -3.75 -25.15 -23.38
CA ILE A 17 -4.74 -25.16 -24.46
C ILE A 17 -4.36 -26.22 -25.50
N HIS A 18 -3.07 -26.30 -25.90
CA HIS A 18 -2.59 -27.36 -26.79
C HIS A 18 -2.80 -28.76 -26.19
N GLY A 19 -2.49 -28.96 -24.90
CA GLY A 19 -2.72 -30.25 -24.23
C GLY A 19 -4.19 -30.66 -24.25
N GLU A 20 -5.11 -29.72 -24.04
CA GLU A 20 -6.54 -29.99 -24.11
C GLU A 20 -7.01 -30.34 -25.54
N LEU A 21 -6.48 -29.65 -26.55
CA LEU A 21 -6.73 -30.00 -27.95
C LEU A 21 -6.24 -31.43 -28.28
N CYS A 22 -5.07 -31.83 -27.75
CA CYS A 22 -4.59 -33.19 -27.91
C CYS A 22 -5.55 -34.23 -27.29
N ARG A 23 -6.14 -33.94 -26.12
CA ARG A 23 -7.16 -34.80 -25.49
C ARG A 23 -8.47 -34.86 -26.29
N LEU A 24 -8.82 -33.78 -26.97
CA LEU A 24 -9.99 -33.72 -27.83
C LEU A 24 -9.78 -34.35 -29.21
N GLY A 25 -8.67 -35.07 -29.42
CA GLY A 25 -8.36 -35.81 -30.65
C GLY A 25 -7.54 -35.04 -31.70
N TYR A 26 -7.14 -33.80 -31.43
CA TYR A 26 -6.31 -33.00 -32.35
C TYR A 26 -4.80 -33.24 -32.19
N LYS A 27 -4.42 -34.40 -31.62
CA LYS A 27 -3.00 -34.78 -31.46
C LYS A 27 -2.32 -34.89 -32.83
N GLY A 28 -1.22 -34.14 -33.02
CA GLY A 28 -0.48 -34.10 -34.30
C GLY A 28 -1.06 -33.17 -35.38
N THR A 29 -2.29 -32.67 -35.23
CA THR A 29 -2.92 -31.75 -36.18
C THR A 29 -2.51 -30.28 -35.98
N ILE A 30 -2.33 -29.87 -34.71
CA ILE A 30 -1.96 -28.50 -34.36
C ILE A 30 -0.82 -28.55 -33.34
N GLY A 31 0.30 -27.89 -33.65
CA GLY A 31 1.43 -27.76 -32.74
C GLY A 31 1.21 -26.65 -31.68
N ALA A 32 1.95 -26.72 -30.58
CA ALA A 32 1.89 -25.69 -29.53
C ALA A 32 2.27 -24.29 -30.04
N SER A 33 3.21 -24.20 -30.99
CA SER A 33 3.59 -22.94 -31.66
C SER A 33 2.45 -22.35 -32.48
N THR A 34 1.67 -23.19 -33.14
CA THR A 34 0.50 -22.76 -33.90
C THR A 34 -0.59 -22.20 -32.99
N VAL A 35 -0.83 -22.84 -31.83
CA VAL A 35 -1.74 -22.33 -30.81
C VAL A 35 -1.27 -20.96 -30.31
N TRP A 36 0.03 -20.81 -30.05
CA TRP A 36 0.63 -19.54 -29.64
C TRP A 36 0.38 -18.44 -30.70
N THR A 37 0.63 -18.74 -31.98
CA THR A 37 0.45 -17.81 -33.10
C THR A 37 -1.03 -17.37 -33.25
N ILE A 38 -1.97 -18.32 -33.12
CA ILE A 38 -3.41 -18.02 -33.19
C ILE A 38 -3.82 -17.07 -32.09
N LEU A 39 -3.41 -17.32 -30.84
CA LEU A 39 -3.71 -16.46 -29.69
C LEU A 39 -3.10 -15.06 -29.86
N HIS A 40 -1.81 -15.01 -30.26
CA HIS A 40 -1.10 -13.76 -30.45
C HIS A 40 -1.75 -12.88 -31.54
N ARG A 41 -2.11 -13.46 -32.69
CA ARG A 41 -2.82 -12.75 -33.78
C ARG A 41 -4.22 -12.27 -33.37
N ALA A 42 -4.87 -12.97 -32.46
CA ALA A 42 -6.18 -12.58 -31.93
C ALA A 42 -6.08 -11.57 -30.76
N GLY A 43 -4.88 -11.06 -30.42
CA GLY A 43 -4.69 -10.14 -29.29
C GLY A 43 -4.90 -10.79 -27.92
N VAL A 44 -4.95 -12.13 -27.84
CA VAL A 44 -5.04 -12.88 -26.59
C VAL A 44 -3.62 -13.24 -26.14
N ASP A 45 -3.27 -12.90 -24.90
CA ASP A 45 -1.94 -13.25 -24.36
C ASP A 45 -1.76 -14.78 -24.33
N PRO A 46 -0.83 -15.34 -25.13
CA PRO A 46 -0.60 -16.79 -25.19
C PRO A 46 0.00 -17.39 -23.91
N ALA A 47 0.54 -16.54 -23.05
CA ALA A 47 1.09 -16.92 -21.75
C ALA A 47 0.64 -15.89 -20.70
N PRO A 48 -0.64 -15.93 -20.29
CA PRO A 48 -1.19 -14.93 -19.40
C PRO A 48 -0.39 -14.84 -18.09
N THR A 49 0.07 -13.64 -17.80
CA THR A 49 0.92 -13.33 -16.64
C THR A 49 0.07 -13.42 -15.38
N ARG A 50 0.10 -14.55 -14.71
CA ARG A 50 -0.76 -14.87 -13.56
C ARG A 50 -0.52 -13.98 -12.33
N SER A 51 0.66 -13.34 -12.20
CA SER A 51 1.06 -12.68 -10.96
C SER A 51 0.65 -11.20 -10.85
N ALA A 52 0.81 -10.39 -11.88
CA ALA A 52 0.60 -8.94 -11.77
C ALA A 52 -0.89 -8.54 -11.75
N LEU A 53 -1.74 -9.23 -12.53
CA LEU A 53 -3.20 -9.00 -12.55
C LEU A 53 -3.86 -9.51 -11.27
N THR A 54 -3.39 -10.65 -10.74
CA THR A 54 -3.93 -11.25 -9.52
C THR A 54 -3.61 -10.41 -8.28
N TRP A 55 -2.37 -9.90 -8.12
CA TRP A 55 -1.99 -9.08 -6.98
C TRP A 55 -2.78 -7.76 -6.93
N ARG A 56 -2.87 -7.06 -8.04
CA ARG A 56 -3.63 -5.82 -8.15
C ARG A 56 -5.13 -6.04 -7.92
N ARG A 57 -5.69 -7.14 -8.44
CA ARG A 57 -7.08 -7.53 -8.25
C ARG A 57 -7.36 -7.93 -6.82
N PHE A 58 -6.44 -8.68 -6.20
CA PHE A 58 -6.50 -9.03 -4.78
C PHE A 58 -6.50 -7.78 -3.90
N LEU A 59 -5.52 -6.88 -4.04
CA LEU A 59 -5.47 -5.64 -3.25
C LEU A 59 -6.72 -4.78 -3.41
N ARG A 60 -7.30 -4.74 -4.60
CA ARG A 60 -8.54 -3.99 -4.84
C ARG A 60 -9.75 -4.65 -4.17
N ALA A 61 -9.86 -5.97 -4.27
CA ALA A 61 -10.98 -6.73 -3.71
C ALA A 61 -10.94 -6.81 -2.17
N GLN A 62 -9.74 -6.80 -1.58
CA GLN A 62 -9.52 -6.94 -0.14
C GLN A 62 -9.10 -5.62 0.53
N ALA A 63 -9.17 -4.50 -0.18
CA ALA A 63 -8.61 -3.21 0.27
C ALA A 63 -9.02 -2.82 1.70
N ALA A 64 -10.27 -3.05 2.06
CA ALA A 64 -10.81 -2.72 3.38
C ALA A 64 -10.11 -3.47 4.52
N GLY A 65 -9.65 -4.70 4.26
CA GLY A 65 -8.97 -5.51 5.26
C GLY A 65 -7.45 -5.55 5.14
N VAL A 66 -6.83 -4.66 4.36
CA VAL A 66 -5.37 -4.68 4.11
C VAL A 66 -4.67 -3.52 4.76
N LEU A 67 -3.69 -3.85 5.61
CA LEU A 67 -2.63 -2.95 6.08
C LEU A 67 -1.39 -3.14 5.20
N ALA A 68 -0.72 -2.07 4.83
CA ALA A 68 0.61 -2.12 4.22
C ALA A 68 1.62 -1.47 5.15
N VAL A 69 2.74 -2.13 5.39
CA VAL A 69 3.84 -1.59 6.22
C VAL A 69 5.10 -1.46 5.41
N ASP A 70 5.89 -0.46 5.76
CA ASP A 70 7.15 -0.21 5.07
C ASP A 70 8.11 0.61 5.93
N PHE A 71 9.38 0.59 5.53
CA PHE A 71 10.41 1.47 6.07
C PHE A 71 10.82 2.52 5.05
N PHE A 72 11.12 3.71 5.52
CA PHE A 72 11.92 4.66 4.77
C PHE A 72 12.99 5.29 5.65
N THR A 73 13.97 5.93 5.03
CA THR A 73 15.08 6.53 5.75
C THR A 73 15.09 8.04 5.58
N VAL A 74 15.58 8.73 6.61
CA VAL A 74 15.85 10.17 6.62
C VAL A 74 17.25 10.37 7.17
N ASP A 75 18.10 11.07 6.45
CA ASP A 75 19.42 11.43 6.95
C ASP A 75 19.32 12.79 7.66
N THR A 76 19.92 12.87 8.86
CA THR A 76 19.99 14.13 9.63
C THR A 76 21.03 15.06 9.04
N VAL A 77 21.04 16.34 9.46
CA VAL A 77 22.07 17.32 9.08
C VAL A 77 23.49 16.86 9.42
N LEU A 78 23.66 15.96 10.40
CA LEU A 78 24.92 15.32 10.76
C LEU A 78 25.15 13.99 10.03
N LEU A 79 24.42 13.74 8.92
CA LEU A 79 24.51 12.53 8.09
C LEU A 79 24.25 11.23 8.85
N ARG A 80 23.57 11.29 10.00
CA ARG A 80 23.11 10.10 10.71
C ARG A 80 21.80 9.61 10.11
N ARG A 81 21.76 8.35 9.72
CA ARG A 81 20.57 7.73 9.14
C ARG A 81 19.57 7.34 10.20
N LEU A 82 18.34 7.77 10.02
CA LEU A 82 17.17 7.39 10.81
C LEU A 82 16.23 6.55 9.96
N TYR A 83 15.72 5.49 10.55
CA TYR A 83 14.70 4.61 9.95
C TYR A 83 13.34 4.96 10.53
N VAL A 84 12.37 5.09 9.66
CA VAL A 84 10.97 5.33 10.01
C VAL A 84 10.16 4.11 9.62
N LEU A 85 9.47 3.51 10.58
CA LEU A 85 8.49 2.45 10.34
C LEU A 85 7.09 3.07 10.38
N PHE A 86 6.27 2.76 9.39
CA PHE A 86 4.89 3.21 9.30
C PHE A 86 3.98 2.13 8.73
N ALA A 87 2.68 2.27 8.94
CA ALA A 87 1.64 1.48 8.31
C ALA A 87 0.64 2.39 7.60
N ILE A 88 0.02 1.89 6.55
CA ILE A 88 -1.07 2.55 5.82
C ILE A 88 -2.21 1.57 5.58
N GLU A 89 -3.42 1.96 5.89
CA GLU A 89 -4.63 1.24 5.54
C GLU A 89 -4.91 1.41 4.03
N VAL A 90 -5.05 0.31 3.31
CA VAL A 90 -5.13 0.36 1.84
C VAL A 90 -6.46 0.97 1.35
N ALA A 91 -7.57 0.80 2.05
CA ALA A 91 -8.85 1.39 1.67
C ALA A 91 -8.94 2.88 2.02
N THR A 92 -8.77 3.19 3.29
CA THR A 92 -8.96 4.54 3.87
C THR A 92 -7.81 5.47 3.56
N ARG A 93 -6.61 4.94 3.28
CA ARG A 93 -5.34 5.69 3.19
C ARG A 93 -4.85 6.25 4.54
N ARG A 94 -5.50 5.89 5.64
CA ARG A 94 -5.07 6.32 6.97
C ARG A 94 -3.65 5.82 7.25
N VAL A 95 -2.81 6.70 7.74
CA VAL A 95 -1.40 6.44 8.02
C VAL A 95 -1.13 6.42 9.51
N HIS A 96 -0.34 5.46 9.93
CA HIS A 96 0.13 5.27 11.29
C HIS A 96 1.66 5.34 11.30
N VAL A 97 2.24 6.38 11.93
CA VAL A 97 3.67 6.48 12.15
C VAL A 97 4.02 5.67 13.40
N LEU A 98 4.64 4.51 13.21
CA LEU A 98 4.89 3.56 14.30
C LEU A 98 6.11 3.95 15.11
N GLY A 99 7.19 4.36 14.45
CA GLY A 99 8.37 4.78 15.17
C GLY A 99 9.52 5.26 14.31
N VAL A 100 10.48 5.90 14.99
CA VAL A 100 11.72 6.41 14.40
C VAL A 100 12.88 5.88 15.25
N THR A 101 13.89 5.29 14.60
CA THR A 101 15.08 4.74 15.28
C THR A 101 16.32 4.82 14.37
N PRO A 102 17.52 5.02 14.92
CA PRO A 102 18.76 4.81 14.16
C PRO A 102 19.09 3.32 13.98
N HIS A 103 18.53 2.44 14.82
CA HIS A 103 18.82 1.00 14.82
C HIS A 103 17.52 0.20 14.87
N PRO A 104 16.98 -0.24 13.73
CA PRO A 104 15.74 -1.03 13.65
C PRO A 104 16.02 -2.50 14.04
N ALA A 105 16.35 -2.75 15.32
CA ALA A 105 16.55 -4.09 15.85
C ALA A 105 15.24 -4.91 15.81
N ALA A 106 15.35 -6.23 15.77
CA ALA A 106 14.21 -7.15 15.67
C ALA A 106 13.17 -6.94 16.77
N GLU A 107 13.64 -6.76 18.01
CA GLU A 107 12.79 -6.54 19.19
C GLU A 107 12.04 -5.22 19.09
N TRP A 108 12.72 -4.16 18.61
CA TRP A 108 12.10 -2.86 18.40
C TRP A 108 11.02 -2.94 17.33
N VAL A 109 11.29 -3.62 16.21
CA VAL A 109 10.32 -3.79 15.10
C VAL A 109 9.11 -4.59 15.57
N ALA A 110 9.31 -5.67 16.31
CA ALA A 110 8.22 -6.46 16.91
C ALA A 110 7.41 -5.65 17.94
N GLN A 111 8.08 -4.78 18.71
CA GLN A 111 7.37 -3.90 19.65
C GLN A 111 6.49 -2.88 18.91
N GLN A 112 6.98 -2.32 17.79
CA GLN A 112 6.14 -1.42 16.98
C GLN A 112 4.90 -2.14 16.39
N ALA A 113 5.03 -3.42 16.03
CA ALA A 113 3.89 -4.23 15.63
C ALA A 113 2.83 -4.33 16.75
N ARG A 114 3.23 -4.63 17.99
CA ARG A 114 2.32 -4.66 19.13
C ARG A 114 1.65 -3.31 19.38
N ASN A 115 2.43 -2.23 19.31
CA ASN A 115 1.92 -0.86 19.47
C ASN A 115 0.86 -0.53 18.40
N LEU A 116 1.06 -0.97 17.16
CA LEU A 116 0.07 -0.79 16.09
C LEU A 116 -1.22 -1.55 16.40
N LEU A 117 -1.13 -2.83 16.79
CA LEU A 117 -2.31 -3.64 17.15
C LEU A 117 -3.10 -2.99 18.31
N MET A 118 -2.41 -2.47 19.32
CA MET A 118 -3.05 -1.73 20.42
C MET A 118 -3.72 -0.44 19.94
N ALA A 119 -3.08 0.30 19.03
CA ALA A 119 -3.61 1.56 18.49
C ALA A 119 -4.82 1.35 17.56
N LEU A 120 -4.92 0.21 16.89
CA LEU A 120 -6.07 -0.17 16.08
C LEU A 120 -7.30 -0.51 16.94
N GLY A 121 -7.11 -1.02 18.15
CA GLY A 121 -8.20 -1.29 19.10
C GLY A 121 -9.34 -2.08 18.49
N ASP A 122 -10.55 -1.53 18.53
CA ASP A 122 -11.77 -2.16 17.98
C ASP A 122 -11.75 -2.29 16.44
N ASP A 123 -10.97 -1.43 15.75
CA ASP A 123 -10.80 -1.50 14.29
C ASP A 123 -9.95 -2.72 13.86
N LEU A 124 -9.28 -3.40 14.80
CA LEU A 124 -8.42 -4.53 14.52
C LEU A 124 -9.14 -5.65 13.75
N GLY A 125 -10.38 -5.94 14.11
CA GLY A 125 -11.21 -6.97 13.49
C GLY A 125 -11.52 -6.73 12.00
N GLN A 126 -11.33 -5.52 11.50
CA GLN A 126 -11.51 -5.17 10.10
C GLN A 126 -10.30 -5.59 9.25
N HIS A 127 -9.12 -5.76 9.86
CA HIS A 127 -7.87 -6.05 9.17
C HIS A 127 -7.60 -7.56 9.12
N ARG A 128 -7.50 -8.10 7.91
CA ARG A 128 -7.26 -9.53 7.65
C ARG A 128 -5.87 -9.81 7.11
N PHE A 129 -5.26 -8.83 6.47
CA PHE A 129 -3.98 -8.99 5.77
C PHE A 129 -3.02 -7.85 6.10
N LEU A 130 -1.75 -8.21 6.32
CA LEU A 130 -0.64 -7.28 6.38
C LEU A 130 0.26 -7.50 5.18
N VAL A 131 0.41 -6.48 4.33
CA VAL A 131 1.35 -6.50 3.21
C VAL A 131 2.65 -5.85 3.64
N ARG A 132 3.77 -6.52 3.42
CA ARG A 132 5.11 -6.00 3.63
C ARG A 132 6.06 -6.45 2.52
N ASP A 133 7.17 -5.76 2.38
CA ASP A 133 8.25 -6.16 1.50
C ASP A 133 9.09 -7.31 2.11
N ARG A 134 10.19 -7.65 1.47
CA ARG A 134 11.13 -8.70 1.90
C ARG A 134 12.34 -8.14 2.65
N ASP A 135 12.26 -6.92 3.16
CA ASP A 135 13.34 -6.33 3.92
C ASP A 135 13.65 -7.20 5.17
N ALA A 136 14.94 -7.45 5.41
CA ALA A 136 15.42 -8.29 6.51
C ALA A 136 15.06 -7.72 7.90
N LYS A 137 14.72 -6.44 8.00
CA LYS A 137 14.24 -5.82 9.23
C LYS A 137 12.92 -6.42 9.72
N PHE A 138 12.09 -6.93 8.80
CA PHE A 138 10.87 -7.66 9.14
C PHE A 138 11.19 -9.12 9.44
N THR A 139 11.45 -9.41 10.70
CA THR A 139 11.80 -10.75 11.19
C THR A 139 10.58 -11.64 11.40
N ALA A 140 10.81 -12.94 11.65
CA ALA A 140 9.75 -13.87 12.02
C ALA A 140 8.97 -13.42 13.28
N ALA A 141 9.66 -12.79 14.26
CA ALA A 141 9.01 -12.26 15.46
C ALA A 141 7.98 -11.17 15.14
N PHE A 142 8.26 -10.31 14.14
CA PHE A 142 7.29 -9.33 13.64
C PHE A 142 6.07 -10.02 13.02
N ASP A 143 6.28 -11.01 12.13
CA ASP A 143 5.18 -11.75 11.50
C ASP A 143 4.31 -12.48 12.54
N THR A 144 4.92 -13.07 13.57
CA THR A 144 4.22 -13.79 14.65
C THR A 144 3.28 -12.89 15.43
N VAL A 145 3.62 -11.60 15.65
CA VAL A 145 2.75 -10.65 16.36
C VAL A 145 1.42 -10.47 15.62
N PHE A 146 1.46 -10.33 14.30
CA PHE A 146 0.24 -10.18 13.48
C PHE A 146 -0.51 -11.50 13.34
N ALA A 147 0.19 -12.62 13.16
CA ALA A 147 -0.42 -13.94 13.09
C ALA A 147 -1.19 -14.29 14.36
N ALA A 148 -0.64 -13.95 15.54
CA ALA A 148 -1.33 -14.13 16.83
C ALA A 148 -2.61 -13.28 16.97
N ALA A 149 -2.70 -12.17 16.23
CA ALA A 149 -3.89 -11.32 16.15
C ALA A 149 -4.86 -11.73 15.01
N GLY A 150 -4.62 -12.88 14.34
CA GLY A 150 -5.44 -13.35 13.22
C GLY A 150 -5.22 -12.63 11.90
N ILE A 151 -4.15 -11.84 11.78
CA ILE A 151 -3.80 -11.10 10.55
C ILE A 151 -2.78 -11.90 9.75
N GLU A 152 -3.13 -12.28 8.53
CA GLU A 152 -2.24 -12.99 7.62
C GLU A 152 -1.18 -12.05 7.03
N VAL A 153 0.11 -12.42 7.18
CA VAL A 153 1.22 -11.62 6.64
C VAL A 153 1.56 -12.05 5.23
N LEU A 154 1.35 -11.13 4.28
CA LEU A 154 1.61 -11.31 2.87
C LEU A 154 2.91 -10.59 2.47
N ARG A 155 3.90 -11.36 2.02
CA ARG A 155 5.14 -10.81 1.46
C ARG A 155 4.93 -10.43 0.00
N THR A 156 5.36 -9.23 -0.38
CA THR A 156 5.27 -8.81 -1.78
C THR A 156 5.98 -9.79 -2.70
N PRO A 157 5.44 -10.05 -3.92
CA PRO A 157 6.10 -10.93 -4.88
C PRO A 157 7.51 -10.44 -5.23
N VAL A 158 8.41 -11.38 -5.51
CA VAL A 158 9.79 -11.05 -5.94
C VAL A 158 9.73 -10.25 -7.25
N ARG A 159 10.52 -9.19 -7.35
CA ARG A 159 10.59 -8.30 -8.52
C ARG A 159 9.27 -7.59 -8.88
N ALA A 160 8.40 -7.39 -7.90
CA ALA A 160 7.16 -6.62 -8.07
C ALA A 160 7.24 -5.27 -7.32
N PRO A 161 8.00 -4.28 -7.81
CA PRO A 161 8.24 -3.02 -7.10
C PRO A 161 6.93 -2.28 -6.78
N ARG A 162 5.91 -2.42 -7.61
CA ARG A 162 4.59 -1.80 -7.41
C ARG A 162 3.67 -2.55 -6.43
N ALA A 163 4.16 -3.61 -5.81
CA ALA A 163 3.33 -4.42 -4.91
C ALA A 163 2.99 -3.68 -3.61
N ASN A 164 3.84 -2.74 -3.17
CA ASN A 164 3.61 -1.86 -2.02
C ASN A 164 3.40 -0.38 -2.43
N ALA A 165 2.78 -0.16 -3.60
CA ALA A 165 2.62 1.17 -4.20
C ALA A 165 1.88 2.20 -3.32
N TYR A 166 1.10 1.76 -2.34
CA TYR A 166 0.42 2.64 -1.40
C TYR A 166 1.41 3.27 -0.41
N ALA A 167 2.27 2.45 0.17
CA ALA A 167 3.34 2.88 1.06
C ALA A 167 4.34 3.77 0.31
N GLU A 168 4.82 3.35 -0.87
CA GLU A 168 5.73 4.14 -1.70
C GLU A 168 5.16 5.52 -2.05
N ARG A 169 3.86 5.59 -2.38
CA ARG A 169 3.20 6.87 -2.70
C ARG A 169 3.15 7.80 -1.49
N TRP A 170 2.86 7.27 -0.31
CA TRP A 170 2.86 8.07 0.91
C TRP A 170 4.26 8.59 1.22
N VAL A 171 5.30 7.76 1.12
CA VAL A 171 6.69 8.18 1.29
C VAL A 171 7.06 9.31 0.33
N GLY A 172 6.71 9.17 -0.96
CA GLY A 172 6.93 10.23 -1.93
C GLY A 172 6.17 11.53 -1.62
N THR A 173 5.01 11.42 -0.97
CA THR A 173 4.19 12.57 -0.58
C THR A 173 4.80 13.29 0.62
N VAL A 174 5.10 12.58 1.72
CA VAL A 174 5.70 13.20 2.92
C VAL A 174 7.08 13.81 2.63
N ARG A 175 7.87 13.21 1.73
CA ARG A 175 9.14 13.80 1.30
C ARG A 175 8.91 15.16 0.64
N ARG A 176 8.14 15.22 -0.43
CA ARG A 176 7.90 16.47 -1.18
C ARG A 176 7.23 17.56 -0.35
N GLU A 177 6.28 17.18 0.52
CA GLU A 177 5.50 18.17 1.26
C GLU A 177 6.23 18.68 2.50
N VAL A 178 7.10 17.86 3.13
CA VAL A 178 7.74 18.19 4.41
C VAL A 178 9.22 17.89 4.48
N LEU A 179 9.65 16.64 4.25
CA LEU A 179 11.01 16.21 4.61
C LEU A 179 12.10 16.86 3.75
N ASP A 180 11.85 17.07 2.44
CA ASP A 180 12.78 17.73 1.53
C ASP A 180 12.89 19.24 1.81
N ARG A 181 12.04 19.76 2.71
CA ARG A 181 11.96 21.19 3.08
C ARG A 181 12.26 21.43 4.56
N THR A 182 12.67 20.40 5.29
CA THR A 182 12.93 20.47 6.73
C THR A 182 14.31 19.92 7.07
N LEU A 183 15.11 20.70 7.78
CA LEU A 183 16.36 20.20 8.34
C LEU A 183 16.09 19.34 9.57
N ILE A 184 16.47 18.07 9.51
CA ILE A 184 16.30 17.12 10.59
C ILE A 184 17.60 17.00 11.39
N PHE A 185 17.56 17.35 12.67
CA PHE A 185 18.69 17.28 13.59
C PHE A 185 18.74 15.97 14.37
N GLY A 186 17.58 15.29 14.55
CA GLY A 186 17.54 14.05 15.31
C GLY A 186 16.19 13.33 15.30
N GLY A 187 16.19 12.11 15.87
CA GLY A 187 15.01 11.23 15.81
C GLY A 187 13.79 11.77 16.55
N ARG A 188 13.96 12.51 17.63
CA ARG A 188 12.86 13.11 18.40
C ARG A 188 12.13 14.17 17.58
N GLN A 189 12.90 15.06 16.91
CA GLN A 189 12.35 16.06 16.02
C GLN A 189 11.66 15.41 14.82
N LEU A 190 12.32 14.44 14.16
CA LEU A 190 11.73 13.72 13.03
C LEU A 190 10.40 13.07 13.40
N ARG A 191 10.32 12.43 14.57
CA ARG A 191 9.07 11.84 15.06
C ARG A 191 7.98 12.90 15.24
N SER A 192 8.28 14.03 15.85
CA SER A 192 7.30 15.12 16.06
C SER A 192 6.78 15.64 14.72
N VAL A 193 7.67 15.92 13.76
CA VAL A 193 7.33 16.36 12.40
C VAL A 193 6.42 15.34 11.70
N LEU A 194 6.74 14.06 11.78
CA LEU A 194 5.96 13.01 11.12
C LEU A 194 4.60 12.78 11.77
N VAL A 195 4.50 12.88 13.10
CA VAL A 195 3.22 12.75 13.81
C VAL A 195 2.31 13.92 13.46
N GLU A 196 2.82 15.16 13.46
CA GLU A 196 2.05 16.34 13.07
C GLU A 196 1.62 16.27 11.59
N TYR A 197 2.51 15.80 10.71
CA TYR A 197 2.17 15.59 9.31
C TYR A 197 1.12 14.50 9.11
N ALA A 198 1.23 13.37 9.83
CA ALA A 198 0.26 12.28 9.75
C ALA A 198 -1.12 12.72 10.24
N ASP A 199 -1.20 13.58 11.25
CA ASP A 199 -2.45 14.20 11.69
C ASP A 199 -3.07 15.04 10.57
N HIS A 200 -2.29 15.96 9.97
CA HIS A 200 -2.72 16.72 8.81
C HIS A 200 -3.19 15.82 7.66
N TYR A 201 -2.38 14.82 7.31
CA TYR A 201 -2.66 13.88 6.21
C TYR A 201 -3.96 13.11 6.43
N ASN A 202 -4.21 12.66 7.66
CA ASN A 202 -5.36 11.84 8.00
C ASN A 202 -6.65 12.66 8.18
N VAL A 203 -6.56 13.89 8.69
CA VAL A 203 -7.74 14.66 9.12
C VAL A 203 -8.10 15.80 8.15
N HIS A 204 -7.11 16.37 7.46
CA HIS A 204 -7.33 17.58 6.66
C HIS A 204 -7.00 17.43 5.17
N ARG A 205 -6.01 16.59 4.83
CA ARG A 205 -5.51 16.52 3.47
C ARG A 205 -6.52 15.85 2.54
N PRO A 206 -7.05 16.54 1.50
CA PRO A 206 -7.97 15.93 0.56
C PRO A 206 -7.26 14.87 -0.32
N HIS A 207 -7.93 13.73 -0.52
CA HIS A 207 -7.43 12.62 -1.32
C HIS A 207 -8.30 12.37 -2.55
N ARG A 208 -7.72 12.53 -3.74
CA ARG A 208 -8.42 12.29 -5.01
C ARG A 208 -9.05 10.90 -5.09
N ALA A 209 -8.36 9.88 -4.56
CA ALA A 209 -8.85 8.50 -4.57
C ALA A 209 -10.01 8.24 -3.59
N LEU A 210 -10.26 9.17 -2.67
CA LEU A 210 -11.33 9.13 -1.68
C LEU A 210 -12.39 10.21 -1.97
N GLY A 211 -12.51 10.68 -3.22
CA GLY A 211 -13.46 11.74 -3.55
C GLY A 211 -13.15 13.10 -2.93
N GLN A 212 -11.87 13.41 -2.75
CA GLN A 212 -11.37 14.64 -2.10
C GLN A 212 -11.64 14.71 -0.58
N VAL A 213 -11.98 13.58 0.04
CA VAL A 213 -12.15 13.47 1.49
C VAL A 213 -10.84 13.04 2.14
N PRO A 214 -10.48 13.56 3.34
CA PRO A 214 -9.36 13.04 4.13
C PRO A 214 -9.62 11.60 4.62
N PRO A 215 -8.59 10.81 4.95
CA PRO A 215 -8.73 9.44 5.44
C PRO A 215 -9.67 9.26 6.63
N LEU A 216 -9.71 10.22 7.56
CA LEU A 216 -10.60 10.25 8.73
C LEU A 216 -11.75 11.27 8.57
N GLY A 217 -11.93 11.83 7.38
CA GLY A 217 -13.01 12.78 7.12
C GLY A 217 -14.35 12.09 6.85
N SER A 218 -15.44 12.85 7.06
CA SER A 218 -16.77 12.42 6.64
C SER A 218 -16.93 12.52 5.12
N ALA A 219 -17.60 11.55 4.51
CA ALA A 219 -17.96 11.60 3.09
C ALA A 219 -18.95 12.72 2.75
N GLU A 220 -19.69 13.18 3.75
CA GLU A 220 -20.59 14.32 3.64
C GLU A 220 -20.02 15.50 4.42
N PRO A 221 -19.31 16.44 3.77
CA PRO A 221 -18.92 17.67 4.42
C PRO A 221 -20.20 18.42 4.86
N PRO A 222 -20.20 19.05 6.03
CA PRO A 222 -21.34 19.86 6.45
C PRO A 222 -21.64 20.92 5.38
N VAL A 223 -22.91 21.08 5.02
CA VAL A 223 -23.35 22.19 4.16
C VAL A 223 -23.20 23.47 4.96
N ILE A 224 -22.12 24.19 4.72
CA ILE A 224 -21.85 25.45 5.41
C ILE A 224 -22.23 26.60 4.46
N PRO A 225 -23.00 27.61 4.93
CA PRO A 225 -23.32 28.78 4.11
C PRO A 225 -22.05 29.47 3.60
N LEU A 226 -22.03 29.87 2.34
CA LEU A 226 -20.92 30.57 1.70
C LEU A 226 -20.55 31.93 2.32
N ALA A 227 -21.38 32.44 3.23
CA ALA A 227 -21.23 33.74 3.89
C ALA A 227 -20.28 33.76 5.11
N GLY A 228 -19.74 32.60 5.51
CA GLY A 228 -18.79 32.46 6.64
C GLY A 228 -17.36 32.87 6.30
N GLY A 229 -16.61 33.32 7.29
CA GLY A 229 -15.17 33.58 7.17
C GLY A 229 -14.35 32.27 7.00
N VAL A 230 -13.12 32.39 6.49
CA VAL A 230 -12.18 31.27 6.40
C VAL A 230 -11.07 31.45 7.44
N ALA A 231 -10.98 30.54 8.40
CA ALA A 231 -9.87 30.48 9.33
C ALA A 231 -8.70 29.69 8.73
N ARG A 232 -7.50 30.19 8.98
CA ARG A 232 -6.24 29.54 8.56
C ARG A 232 -5.46 29.06 9.78
N ARG A 233 -5.13 27.78 9.81
CA ARG A 233 -4.25 27.19 10.82
C ARG A 233 -2.89 26.88 10.21
N VAL A 234 -1.83 27.23 10.90
CA VAL A 234 -0.43 26.98 10.49
C VAL A 234 0.03 25.67 11.08
N ARG A 235 0.63 24.80 10.26
CA ARG A 235 1.22 23.52 10.65
C ARG A 235 2.69 23.47 10.25
N LEU A 236 3.48 22.67 10.97
CA LEU A 236 4.87 22.37 10.67
C LEU A 236 5.72 23.64 10.43
N GLY A 237 5.58 24.63 11.31
CA GLY A 237 6.33 25.89 11.21
C GLY A 237 6.05 26.72 9.97
N GLY A 238 4.88 26.57 9.35
CA GLY A 238 4.48 27.32 8.16
C GLY A 238 4.69 26.58 6.84
N LEU A 239 5.07 25.31 6.86
CA LEU A 239 5.18 24.51 5.64
C LEU A 239 3.81 24.11 5.09
N ILE A 240 2.80 23.98 5.96
CA ILE A 240 1.45 23.58 5.59
C ILE A 240 0.45 24.55 6.23
N TYR A 241 -0.61 24.86 5.49
CA TYR A 241 -1.74 25.65 5.95
C TYR A 241 -3.02 24.84 5.81
N GLU A 242 -3.78 24.76 6.89
CA GLU A 242 -5.11 24.17 6.92
C GLU A 242 -6.14 25.29 6.91
N TYR A 243 -7.25 25.06 6.22
CA TYR A 243 -8.34 26.03 6.11
C TYR A 243 -9.63 25.39 6.60
N ALA A 244 -10.38 26.12 7.40
CA ALA A 244 -11.70 25.73 7.87
C ALA A 244 -12.67 26.93 7.74
N GLN A 245 -13.91 26.64 7.40
CA GLN A 245 -14.95 27.66 7.49
C GLN A 245 -15.27 27.96 8.97
N VAL A 246 -15.46 29.24 9.30
CA VAL A 246 -15.92 29.71 10.60
C VAL A 246 -17.36 30.13 10.41
N ALA A 247 -18.21 29.66 11.34
CA ALA A 247 -19.63 30.09 11.40
C ALA A 247 -19.74 31.58 11.74
#